data_500a429f97b6e08c36901b3e73d97118
#
_entry.id   500a429f97b6e08c36901b3e73d97118
#
_cell.length_a   1.000
_cell.length_b   1.000
_cell.length_c   1.000
_cell.angle_alpha   90.00
_cell.angle_beta   90.00
_cell.angle_gamma   90.00
#
_symmetry.space_group_name_H-M   'P 1'
#
loop_
_entity.id
_entity.type
_entity.pdbx_description
1 polymer ?
#
loop_
_entity_poly.entity_id
_entity_poly.type
_entity_poly.pdbx_seq_one_letter_code
_entity_poly.pdbx_strand_id
1 'polypeptide(L)'
;MTFLLRPIVWLFVFLVFALSGPFGNRQARASETPLPLLPGLEEAVKFFEEIPWLYDRLKILEEVGLGYLALGQSATTLSGGEAQRIKLSAELGKRDTRRTLYLLDEPTTGLHFADIEQLLKVLQRLVDRGNTIVVIEHNLDVIKSADWVIDLGPEGGEKGGKVVAVGTPEDISRRAGSSTGEYLRKVLR
;
A
#
# COMPACT_ATOMS: atom_id res chain seq x y z
N MET A 1 16.54 12.77 -7.95
CA MET A 1 15.94 11.41 -7.96
C MET A 1 14.46 11.55 -8.27
N THR A 2 14.12 11.80 -9.55
CA THR A 2 12.82 12.35 -9.97
C THR A 2 12.31 11.58 -11.20
N PHE A 3 11.93 10.28 -11.06
CA PHE A 3 11.49 9.54 -12.27
C PHE A 3 10.38 8.49 -12.09
N LEU A 4 9.63 8.44 -10.98
CA LEU A 4 8.63 7.38 -10.78
C LEU A 4 7.18 7.84 -10.56
N LEU A 5 6.88 9.12 -10.69
CA LEU A 5 5.53 9.67 -10.55
C LEU A 5 4.75 9.80 -11.87
N ARG A 6 5.40 9.62 -13.03
CA ARG A 6 4.77 9.89 -14.34
C ARG A 6 3.63 8.95 -14.74
N PRO A 7 3.63 7.63 -14.52
CA PRO A 7 2.53 6.79 -15.02
C PRO A 7 1.22 6.94 -14.24
N ILE A 8 1.29 7.20 -12.92
CA ILE A 8 0.09 7.26 -12.07
C ILE A 8 -0.63 8.61 -12.23
N VAL A 9 0.13 9.71 -12.31
CA VAL A 9 -0.45 11.04 -12.55
C VAL A 9 -1.15 11.09 -13.90
N TRP A 10 -0.61 10.44 -14.94
CA TRP A 10 -1.24 10.35 -16.26
C TRP A 10 -2.53 9.51 -16.23
N LEU A 11 -2.61 8.47 -15.42
CA LEU A 11 -3.83 7.66 -15.32
C LEU A 11 -4.98 8.46 -14.69
N PHE A 12 -4.71 9.26 -13.65
CA PHE A 12 -5.71 10.13 -13.03
C PHE A 12 -6.13 11.28 -13.96
N VAL A 13 -5.19 11.88 -14.69
CA VAL A 13 -5.49 12.95 -15.68
C VAL A 13 -6.25 12.39 -16.88
N PHE A 14 -5.94 11.18 -17.35
CA PHE A 14 -6.64 10.56 -18.48
C PHE A 14 -8.08 10.16 -18.14
N LEU A 15 -8.36 9.72 -16.91
CA LEU A 15 -9.71 9.39 -16.47
C LEU A 15 -10.60 10.63 -16.41
N VAL A 16 -10.06 11.78 -16.01
CA VAL A 16 -10.77 13.07 -16.03
C VAL A 16 -11.00 13.55 -17.48
N PHE A 17 -10.05 13.30 -18.40
CA PHE A 17 -10.16 13.69 -19.81
C PHE A 17 -11.04 12.76 -20.64
N ALA A 18 -11.15 11.47 -20.32
CA ALA A 18 -12.00 10.52 -21.05
C ALA A 18 -13.51 10.74 -20.79
N LEU A 19 -13.86 11.42 -19.69
CA LEU A 19 -15.25 11.80 -19.39
C LEU A 19 -15.64 13.18 -19.92
N SER A 20 -14.68 13.96 -20.41
CA SER A 20 -14.93 15.25 -21.08
C SER A 20 -14.90 15.01 -22.58
N GLY A 21 -16.06 15.05 -23.23
CA GLY A 21 -16.19 14.92 -24.70
C GLY A 21 -15.35 15.96 -25.48
N PRO A 22 -15.37 15.97 -26.82
CA PRO A 22 -14.44 16.73 -27.67
C PRO A 22 -14.46 18.23 -27.34
N PHE A 23 -13.27 18.78 -27.15
CA PHE A 23 -13.03 20.18 -26.81
C PHE A 23 -13.65 21.14 -27.86
N GLY A 24 -14.81 21.67 -27.55
CA GLY A 24 -15.26 22.91 -28.09
C GLY A 24 -14.77 24.06 -27.20
N ASN A 25 -14.11 25.03 -27.80
CA ASN A 25 -13.58 26.23 -27.19
C ASN A 25 -14.72 27.06 -26.53
N ARG A 26 -15.09 26.72 -25.30
CA ARG A 26 -16.01 27.52 -24.46
C ARG A 26 -15.20 28.04 -23.29
N GLN A 27 -15.04 29.34 -23.26
CA GLN A 27 -14.68 30.08 -22.05
C GLN A 27 -15.61 29.62 -20.91
N ALA A 28 -15.06 28.82 -20.00
CA ALA A 28 -15.77 28.37 -18.83
C ALA A 28 -15.98 29.57 -17.92
N ARG A 29 -17.20 30.13 -17.91
CA ARG A 29 -17.69 30.86 -16.75
C ARG A 29 -17.62 29.87 -15.59
N ALA A 30 -16.86 30.21 -14.56
CA ALA A 30 -16.87 29.48 -13.28
C ALA A 30 -18.33 29.56 -12.75
N SER A 31 -19.10 28.51 -13.02
CA SER A 31 -20.35 28.29 -12.31
C SER A 31 -19.95 27.61 -11.00
N GLU A 32 -20.39 28.20 -9.90
CA GLU A 32 -20.23 27.69 -8.52
C GLU A 32 -21.05 26.40 -8.27
N THR A 33 -21.25 25.57 -9.25
CA THR A 33 -21.79 24.23 -9.04
C THR A 33 -20.66 23.39 -8.43
N PRO A 34 -20.82 22.89 -7.20
CA PRO A 34 -19.83 21.97 -6.64
C PRO A 34 -19.66 20.82 -7.63
N LEU A 35 -18.42 20.56 -8.01
CA LEU A 35 -18.07 19.38 -8.80
C LEU A 35 -18.76 18.17 -8.14
N PRO A 36 -19.48 17.33 -8.91
CA PRO A 36 -20.06 16.13 -8.34
C PRO A 36 -18.93 15.39 -7.65
N LEU A 37 -19.16 14.99 -6.39
CA LEU A 37 -18.20 14.15 -5.66
C LEU A 37 -17.88 12.97 -6.58
N LEU A 38 -16.62 12.88 -6.96
CA LEU A 38 -16.15 11.75 -7.75
C LEU A 38 -16.41 10.49 -6.91
N PRO A 39 -16.90 9.39 -7.52
CA PRO A 39 -17.18 8.16 -6.79
C PRO A 39 -15.94 7.70 -6.04
N GLY A 40 -16.13 7.06 -4.90
CA GLY A 40 -15.08 6.35 -4.22
C GLY A 40 -14.50 5.25 -5.12
N LEU A 41 -13.30 4.81 -4.81
CA LEU A 41 -12.62 3.78 -5.59
C LEU A 41 -13.44 2.47 -5.64
N GLU A 42 -14.10 2.08 -4.53
CA GLU A 42 -14.99 0.91 -4.47
C GLU A 42 -16.17 1.00 -5.44
N GLU A 43 -16.78 2.17 -5.55
CA GLU A 43 -17.88 2.40 -6.51
C GLU A 43 -17.36 2.38 -7.95
N ALA A 44 -16.15 2.93 -8.17
CA ALA A 44 -15.51 2.90 -9.48
C ALA A 44 -15.15 1.47 -9.91
N VAL A 45 -14.67 0.62 -9.01
CA VAL A 45 -14.41 -0.80 -9.30
C VAL A 45 -15.67 -1.48 -9.83
N LYS A 46 -16.81 -1.27 -9.19
CA LYS A 46 -18.10 -1.83 -9.62
C LYS A 46 -18.57 -1.24 -10.96
N PHE A 47 -18.44 0.08 -11.13
CA PHE A 47 -18.88 0.77 -12.33
C PHE A 47 -18.09 0.36 -13.58
N PHE A 48 -16.78 0.10 -13.44
CA PHE A 48 -15.90 -0.26 -14.54
C PHE A 48 -15.67 -1.77 -14.68
N GLU A 49 -16.51 -2.61 -14.10
CA GLU A 49 -16.40 -4.08 -14.14
C GLU A 49 -16.34 -4.63 -15.56
N GLU A 50 -17.08 -4.03 -16.52
CA GLU A 50 -17.11 -4.41 -17.91
C GLU A 50 -15.90 -3.94 -18.74
N ILE A 51 -14.95 -3.21 -18.12
CA ILE A 51 -13.75 -2.70 -18.77
C ILE A 51 -12.50 -3.34 -18.14
N PRO A 52 -12.05 -4.53 -18.59
CA PRO A 52 -11.09 -5.37 -17.87
C PRO A 52 -9.80 -4.65 -17.50
N TRP A 53 -9.17 -3.91 -18.42
CA TRP A 53 -7.90 -3.24 -18.16
C TRP A 53 -7.98 -2.16 -17.07
N LEU A 54 -9.13 -1.52 -16.94
CA LEU A 54 -9.39 -0.48 -15.92
C LEU A 54 -9.81 -1.13 -14.60
N TYR A 55 -10.71 -2.11 -14.67
CA TYR A 55 -11.13 -2.92 -13.54
C TYR A 55 -9.93 -3.52 -12.80
N ASP A 56 -9.02 -4.19 -13.50
CA ASP A 56 -7.85 -4.82 -12.91
C ASP A 56 -6.98 -3.82 -12.13
N ARG A 57 -6.82 -2.61 -12.66
CA ARG A 57 -6.02 -1.57 -11.99
C ARG A 57 -6.71 -0.98 -10.78
N LEU A 58 -8.01 -0.71 -10.88
CA LEU A 58 -8.80 -0.22 -9.75
C LEU A 58 -8.90 -1.27 -8.65
N LYS A 59 -9.05 -2.54 -9.03
CA LYS A 59 -9.10 -3.68 -8.11
C LYS A 59 -7.81 -3.83 -7.31
N ILE A 60 -6.64 -3.66 -7.93
CA ILE A 60 -5.36 -3.68 -7.21
C ILE A 60 -5.29 -2.54 -6.17
N LEU A 61 -5.80 -1.35 -6.48
CA LEU A 61 -5.85 -0.23 -5.52
C LEU A 61 -6.79 -0.55 -4.34
N GLU A 62 -7.93 -1.17 -4.60
CA GLU A 62 -8.84 -1.64 -3.55
C GLU A 62 -8.17 -2.69 -2.66
N GLU A 63 -7.48 -3.67 -3.27
CA GLU A 63 -6.79 -4.75 -2.57
C GLU A 63 -5.66 -4.28 -1.66
N VAL A 64 -5.02 -3.15 -1.95
CA VAL A 64 -4.03 -2.54 -1.04
C VAL A 64 -4.68 -1.67 0.05
N GLY A 65 -6.00 -1.76 0.25
CA GLY A 65 -6.72 -1.04 1.29
C GLY A 65 -6.93 0.44 0.99
N LEU A 66 -7.10 0.82 -0.29
CA LEU A 66 -7.35 2.19 -0.72
C LEU A 66 -8.78 2.41 -1.23
N GLY A 67 -9.70 1.46 -1.01
CA GLY A 67 -11.08 1.50 -1.51
C GLY A 67 -11.85 2.76 -1.14
N TYR A 68 -11.56 3.34 0.02
CA TYR A 68 -12.19 4.55 0.52
C TYR A 68 -11.74 5.85 -0.15
N LEU A 69 -10.62 5.85 -0.91
CA LEU A 69 -10.13 7.05 -1.58
C LEU A 69 -11.08 7.51 -2.68
N ALA A 70 -11.27 8.82 -2.78
CA ALA A 70 -12.02 9.40 -3.88
C ALA A 70 -11.17 9.44 -5.16
N LEU A 71 -11.77 9.12 -6.30
CA LEU A 71 -11.12 9.35 -7.59
C LEU A 71 -10.83 10.85 -7.77
N GLY A 72 -9.62 11.17 -8.23
CA GLY A 72 -9.19 12.56 -8.39
C GLY A 72 -8.70 13.26 -7.10
N GLN A 73 -8.59 12.54 -5.98
CA GLN A 73 -8.01 13.07 -4.76
C GLN A 73 -6.57 13.55 -5.01
N SER A 74 -6.25 14.75 -4.50
CA SER A 74 -4.92 15.32 -4.65
C SER A 74 -3.86 14.49 -3.95
N ALA A 75 -2.73 14.25 -4.60
CA ALA A 75 -1.60 13.53 -4.01
C ALA A 75 -1.04 14.21 -2.73
N THR A 76 -1.26 15.52 -2.58
CA THR A 76 -0.83 16.29 -1.40
C THR A 76 -1.69 16.04 -0.16
N THR A 77 -2.86 15.42 -0.32
CA THR A 77 -3.77 15.08 0.78
C THR A 77 -3.58 13.64 1.27
N LEU A 78 -2.72 12.87 0.61
CA LEU A 78 -2.46 11.48 0.96
C LEU A 78 -1.50 11.40 2.17
N SER A 79 -1.80 10.50 3.08
CA SER A 79 -0.86 10.11 4.13
C SER A 79 0.36 9.37 3.56
N GLY A 80 1.44 9.27 4.33
CA GLY A 80 2.63 8.52 3.92
C GLY A 80 2.32 7.06 3.57
N GLY A 81 1.49 6.39 4.37
CA GLY A 81 1.07 5.00 4.13
C GLY A 81 0.21 4.86 2.87
N GLU A 82 -0.72 5.78 2.61
CA GLU A 82 -1.52 5.78 1.37
C GLU A 82 -0.64 5.95 0.13
N ALA A 83 0.31 6.90 0.19
CA ALA A 83 1.25 7.11 -0.90
C ALA A 83 2.14 5.88 -1.17
N GLN A 84 2.55 5.16 -0.14
CA GLN A 84 3.28 3.89 -0.28
C GLN A 84 2.41 2.81 -0.92
N ARG A 85 1.16 2.64 -0.49
CA ARG A 85 0.24 1.65 -1.05
C ARG A 85 -0.11 1.93 -2.52
N ILE A 86 -0.24 3.21 -2.91
CA ILE A 86 -0.38 3.58 -4.33
C ILE A 86 0.86 3.15 -5.13
N LYS A 87 2.07 3.38 -4.62
CA LYS A 87 3.30 2.90 -5.28
C LYS A 87 3.32 1.37 -5.39
N LEU A 88 2.93 0.68 -4.32
CA LEU A 88 2.84 -0.78 -4.29
C LEU A 88 1.85 -1.30 -5.33
N SER A 89 0.66 -0.70 -5.45
CA SER A 89 -0.33 -1.08 -6.48
C SER A 89 0.20 -0.90 -7.90
N ALA A 90 0.99 0.15 -8.13
CA ALA A 90 1.64 0.38 -9.43
C ALA A 90 2.68 -0.70 -9.76
N GLU A 91 3.42 -1.17 -8.76
CA GLU A 91 4.38 -2.28 -8.94
C GLU A 91 3.66 -3.60 -9.23
N LEU A 92 2.55 -3.89 -8.55
CA LEU A 92 1.74 -5.08 -8.82
C LEU A 92 1.16 -5.12 -10.24
N GLY A 93 0.82 -3.96 -10.78
CA GLY A 93 0.31 -3.82 -12.15
C GLY A 93 1.37 -3.97 -13.25
N LYS A 94 2.66 -4.05 -12.91
CA LYS A 94 3.74 -4.28 -13.88
C LYS A 94 3.86 -5.76 -14.24
N ARG A 95 4.32 -6.02 -15.46
CA ARG A 95 4.78 -7.36 -15.84
C ARG A 95 6.02 -7.74 -15.02
N ASP A 96 6.08 -9.00 -14.63
CA ASP A 96 7.10 -9.57 -13.75
C ASP A 96 8.53 -9.18 -14.13
N THR A 97 9.21 -8.50 -13.21
CA THR A 97 10.64 -8.16 -13.35
C THR A 97 11.54 -9.08 -12.53
N ARG A 98 10.99 -10.06 -11.78
CA ARG A 98 11.70 -11.01 -10.90
C ARG A 98 13.03 -10.46 -10.34
N ARG A 99 13.18 -10.32 -9.01
CA ARG A 99 14.37 -9.82 -8.28
C ARG A 99 14.33 -8.32 -7.94
N THR A 100 13.18 -7.80 -7.58
CA THR A 100 13.08 -6.46 -6.98
C THR A 100 13.15 -6.57 -5.45
N LEU A 101 13.88 -5.67 -4.82
CA LEU A 101 13.84 -5.45 -3.37
C LEU A 101 12.90 -4.28 -3.08
N TYR A 102 11.84 -4.56 -2.32
CA TYR A 102 10.92 -3.56 -1.82
C TYR A 102 11.25 -3.24 -0.36
N LEU A 103 11.39 -1.96 -0.05
CA LEU A 103 11.54 -1.46 1.32
C LEU A 103 10.28 -0.68 1.67
N LEU A 104 9.55 -1.15 2.67
CA LEU A 104 8.30 -0.56 3.13
C LEU A 104 8.48 -0.10 4.58
N ASP A 105 8.10 1.14 4.85
CA ASP A 105 8.17 1.74 6.17
C ASP A 105 6.76 1.98 6.69
N GLU A 106 6.38 1.27 7.75
CA GLU A 106 5.06 1.27 8.39
C GLU A 106 3.87 1.26 7.41
N PRO A 107 3.81 0.30 6.47
CA PRO A 107 2.76 0.30 5.43
C PRO A 107 1.35 0.06 5.99
N THR A 108 1.21 -0.39 7.24
CA THR A 108 -0.09 -0.60 7.89
C THR A 108 -0.63 0.64 8.59
N THR A 109 0.11 1.76 8.60
CA THR A 109 -0.34 2.99 9.24
C THR A 109 -1.68 3.46 8.66
N GLY A 110 -2.66 3.65 9.56
CA GLY A 110 -4.02 4.07 9.20
C GLY A 110 -4.91 3.00 8.59
N LEU A 111 -4.48 1.73 8.58
CA LEU A 111 -5.30 0.61 8.11
C LEU A 111 -6.14 -0.01 9.24
N HIS A 112 -7.35 -0.44 8.88
CA HIS A 112 -8.17 -1.32 9.69
C HIS A 112 -7.69 -2.78 9.55
N PHE A 113 -8.05 -3.67 10.48
CA PHE A 113 -7.62 -5.08 10.47
C PHE A 113 -7.90 -5.81 9.15
N ALA A 114 -9.08 -5.58 8.55
CA ALA A 114 -9.43 -6.19 7.28
C ALA A 114 -8.50 -5.75 6.14
N ASP A 115 -8.07 -4.50 6.15
CA ASP A 115 -7.17 -3.94 5.13
C ASP A 115 -5.75 -4.45 5.30
N ILE A 116 -5.31 -4.71 6.55
CA ILE A 116 -4.01 -5.33 6.84
C ILE A 116 -3.96 -6.73 6.24
N GLU A 117 -5.02 -7.53 6.37
CA GLU A 117 -5.08 -8.86 5.75
C GLU A 117 -4.98 -8.78 4.23
N GLN A 118 -5.66 -7.82 3.60
CA GLN A 118 -5.57 -7.63 2.15
C GLN A 118 -4.15 -7.18 1.73
N LEU A 119 -3.54 -6.26 2.48
CA LEU A 119 -2.16 -5.83 2.23
C LEU A 119 -1.19 -7.02 2.34
N LEU A 120 -1.32 -7.88 3.35
CA LEU A 120 -0.48 -9.07 3.49
C LEU A 120 -0.62 -10.02 2.29
N LYS A 121 -1.84 -10.27 1.79
CA LYS A 121 -2.06 -11.06 0.57
C LYS A 121 -1.36 -10.46 -0.64
N VAL A 122 -1.35 -9.14 -0.74
CA VAL A 122 -0.67 -8.40 -1.81
C VAL A 122 0.85 -8.56 -1.70
N LEU A 123 1.42 -8.40 -0.50
CA LEU A 123 2.85 -8.57 -0.25
C LEU A 123 3.28 -10.02 -0.56
N GLN A 124 2.49 -11.00 -0.12
CA GLN A 124 2.75 -12.40 -0.42
C GLN A 124 2.79 -12.69 -1.92
N ARG A 125 1.85 -12.13 -2.70
CA ARG A 125 1.89 -12.29 -4.17
C ARG A 125 3.16 -11.71 -4.81
N LEU A 126 3.73 -10.64 -4.25
CA LEU A 126 5.02 -10.11 -4.72
C LEU A 126 6.18 -11.03 -4.37
N VAL A 127 6.18 -11.62 -3.17
CA VAL A 127 7.18 -12.62 -2.75
C VAL A 127 7.10 -13.86 -3.64
N ASP A 128 5.90 -14.40 -3.89
CA ASP A 128 5.66 -15.56 -4.73
C ASP A 128 6.14 -15.38 -6.18
N ARG A 129 6.20 -14.12 -6.65
CA ARG A 129 6.80 -13.73 -7.93
C ARG A 129 8.33 -13.70 -7.91
N GLY A 130 8.97 -14.01 -6.79
CA GLY A 130 10.43 -14.06 -6.65
C GLY A 130 11.07 -12.73 -6.24
N ASN A 131 10.30 -11.82 -5.68
CA ASN A 131 10.81 -10.57 -5.11
C ASN A 131 11.17 -10.73 -3.63
N THR A 132 11.94 -9.79 -3.11
CA THR A 132 12.25 -9.68 -1.68
C THR A 132 11.58 -8.45 -1.11
N ILE A 133 10.91 -8.60 0.03
CA ILE A 133 10.25 -7.50 0.72
C ILE A 133 10.85 -7.35 2.12
N VAL A 134 11.29 -6.15 2.44
CA VAL A 134 11.70 -5.76 3.80
C VAL A 134 10.69 -4.76 4.31
N VAL A 135 10.08 -5.05 5.44
CA VAL A 135 9.05 -4.23 6.05
C VAL A 135 9.54 -3.77 7.42
N ILE A 136 9.51 -2.47 7.67
CA ILE A 136 9.70 -1.90 9.00
C ILE A 136 8.31 -1.80 9.60
N GLU A 137 8.04 -2.54 10.66
CA GLU A 137 6.70 -2.64 11.25
C GLU A 137 6.73 -2.96 12.74
N HIS A 138 5.65 -2.55 13.41
CA HIS A 138 5.37 -2.89 14.80
C HIS A 138 4.03 -3.61 14.96
N ASN A 139 3.29 -3.80 13.87
CA ASN A 139 2.04 -4.55 13.85
C ASN A 139 2.31 -6.06 13.94
N LEU A 140 1.73 -6.70 14.97
CA LEU A 140 1.97 -8.12 15.25
C LEU A 140 1.42 -9.06 14.17
N ASP A 141 0.37 -8.67 13.45
CA ASP A 141 -0.19 -9.48 12.36
C ASP A 141 0.77 -9.53 11.18
N VAL A 142 1.49 -8.43 10.91
CA VAL A 142 2.56 -8.40 9.91
C VAL A 142 3.77 -9.19 10.38
N ILE A 143 4.23 -8.95 11.60
CA ILE A 143 5.44 -9.59 12.15
C ILE A 143 5.27 -11.11 12.21
N LYS A 144 4.12 -11.63 12.66
CA LYS A 144 3.86 -13.08 12.73
C LYS A 144 3.74 -13.75 11.35
N SER A 145 3.48 -12.97 10.29
CA SER A 145 3.33 -13.46 8.91
C SER A 145 4.64 -13.40 8.12
N ALA A 146 5.72 -12.86 8.71
CA ALA A 146 7.01 -12.75 8.06
C ALA A 146 7.76 -14.09 8.05
N ASP A 147 8.52 -14.35 6.99
CA ASP A 147 9.43 -15.50 6.92
C ASP A 147 10.62 -15.35 7.87
N TRP A 148 11.04 -14.10 8.10
CA TRP A 148 12.21 -13.76 8.90
C TRP A 148 12.06 -12.41 9.58
N VAL A 149 12.45 -12.32 10.85
CA VAL A 149 12.38 -11.14 11.69
C VAL A 149 13.77 -10.74 12.15
N ILE A 150 14.06 -9.44 12.10
CA ILE A 150 15.23 -8.82 12.72
C ILE A 150 14.70 -7.87 13.79
N ASP A 151 14.80 -8.28 15.05
CA ASP A 151 14.32 -7.50 16.20
C ASP A 151 15.40 -6.52 16.66
N LEU A 152 15.06 -5.24 16.67
CA LEU A 152 15.94 -4.15 17.05
C LEU A 152 15.50 -3.56 18.40
N GLY A 153 16.45 -3.33 19.30
CA GLY A 153 16.14 -2.77 20.61
C GLY A 153 17.38 -2.50 21.45
N PRO A 154 17.23 -2.47 22.82
CA PRO A 154 15.97 -2.46 23.58
C PRO A 154 15.20 -1.13 23.54
N GLU A 155 15.89 -0.02 23.20
CA GLU A 155 15.35 1.34 23.20
C GLU A 155 15.51 1.97 21.81
N GLY A 156 14.88 3.14 21.60
CA GLY A 156 15.07 3.95 20.41
C GLY A 156 16.21 4.97 20.56
N GLY A 157 16.59 5.67 19.47
CA GLY A 157 17.60 6.73 19.47
C GLY A 157 19.03 6.23 19.69
N GLU A 158 19.90 7.04 20.31
CA GLU A 158 21.34 6.75 20.48
C GLU A 158 21.65 5.48 21.29
N LYS A 159 20.73 5.04 22.15
CA LYS A 159 20.87 3.83 22.99
C LYS A 159 20.22 2.59 22.38
N GLY A 160 19.48 2.75 21.28
CA GLY A 160 18.75 1.69 20.58
C GLY A 160 19.44 1.20 19.32
N GLY A 161 18.67 0.52 18.49
CA GLY A 161 19.12 0.08 17.16
C GLY A 161 20.10 -1.09 17.16
N LYS A 162 20.27 -1.80 18.31
CA LYS A 162 21.05 -3.05 18.35
C LYS A 162 20.16 -4.22 17.94
N VAL A 163 20.75 -5.18 17.25
CA VAL A 163 20.06 -6.43 16.96
C VAL A 163 19.93 -7.25 18.25
N VAL A 164 18.71 -7.43 18.72
CA VAL A 164 18.36 -8.19 19.92
C VAL A 164 18.18 -9.66 19.59
N ALA A 165 17.47 -9.94 18.48
CA ALA A 165 17.19 -11.28 18.03
C ALA A 165 17.00 -11.31 16.49
N VAL A 166 17.29 -12.47 15.89
CA VAL A 166 17.10 -12.74 14.46
C VAL A 166 16.59 -14.17 14.31
N GLY A 167 15.60 -14.40 13.47
CA GLY A 167 15.03 -15.72 13.22
C GLY A 167 13.60 -15.65 12.68
N THR A 168 12.93 -16.79 12.64
CA THR A 168 11.50 -16.85 12.35
C THR A 168 10.70 -16.21 13.49
N PRO A 169 9.43 -15.83 13.26
CA PRO A 169 8.58 -15.32 14.35
C PRO A 169 8.53 -16.26 15.56
N GLU A 170 8.53 -17.57 15.34
CA GLU A 170 8.58 -18.60 16.40
C GLU A 170 9.89 -18.57 17.17
N ASP A 171 11.02 -18.36 16.49
CA ASP A 171 12.34 -18.25 17.13
C ASP A 171 12.41 -17.00 17.99
N ILE A 172 11.93 -15.86 17.48
CA ILE A 172 11.85 -14.61 18.22
C ILE A 172 10.96 -14.77 19.46
N SER A 173 9.82 -15.44 19.34
CA SER A 173 8.91 -15.68 20.47
C SER A 173 9.54 -16.42 21.65
N ARG A 174 10.58 -17.22 21.41
CA ARG A 174 11.32 -18.00 22.42
C ARG A 174 12.50 -17.24 23.03
N ARG A 175 12.90 -16.08 22.45
CA ARG A 175 14.06 -15.33 22.91
C ARG A 175 13.76 -14.57 24.21
N ALA A 176 14.55 -14.85 25.22
CA ALA A 176 14.53 -14.05 26.45
C ALA A 176 15.11 -12.65 26.17
N GLY A 177 14.45 -11.61 26.68
CA GLY A 177 14.89 -10.22 26.50
C GLY A 177 14.43 -9.54 25.20
N SER A 178 13.68 -10.23 24.33
CA SER A 178 13.00 -9.64 23.21
C SER A 178 11.59 -9.20 23.61
N SER A 179 11.32 -7.89 23.59
CA SER A 179 9.97 -7.36 23.83
C SER A 179 9.01 -7.84 22.74
N THR A 180 9.45 -7.82 21.49
CA THR A 180 8.69 -8.37 20.35
C THR A 180 8.34 -9.84 20.58
N GLY A 181 9.29 -10.62 21.08
CA GLY A 181 9.09 -12.04 21.40
C GLY A 181 8.04 -12.28 22.48
N GLU A 182 7.94 -11.40 23.49
CA GLU A 182 6.91 -11.48 24.53
C GLU A 182 5.49 -11.31 23.96
N TYR A 183 5.32 -10.40 23.01
CA TYR A 183 4.03 -10.16 22.34
C TYR A 183 3.72 -11.29 21.35
N LEU A 184 4.69 -11.74 20.57
CA LEU A 184 4.52 -12.84 19.62
C LEU A 184 4.06 -14.13 20.31
N ARG A 185 4.57 -14.44 21.51
CA ARG A 185 4.13 -15.61 22.30
C ARG A 185 2.63 -15.64 22.59
N LYS A 186 1.97 -14.48 22.61
CA LYS A 186 0.53 -14.37 22.89
C LYS A 186 -0.32 -14.63 21.63
N VAL A 187 0.23 -14.40 20.44
CA VAL A 187 -0.50 -14.44 19.16
C VAL A 187 -0.12 -15.61 18.26
N LEU A 188 0.99 -16.31 18.54
CA LEU A 188 1.46 -17.52 17.83
C LEU A 188 0.95 -18.83 18.46
N ARG A 189 -0.23 -18.83 19.02
CA ARG A 189 -0.84 -20.03 19.66
C ARG A 189 -1.54 -20.89 18.64
#